data_2cfc7b1f8be69da4601b74c2b33e56eb
#
_entry.id   2cfc7b1f8be69da4601b74c2b33e56eb
#
_cell.length_a   1.000
_cell.length_b   1.000
_cell.length_c   1.000
_cell.angle_alpha   90.00
_cell.angle_beta   90.00
_cell.angle_gamma   90.00
#
_symmetry.space_group_name_H-M   'P 1'
#
loop_
_entity.id
_entity.type
_entity.pdbx_description
1 polymer ?
#
loop_
_entity_poly.entity_id
_entity_poly.type
_entity_poly.pdbx_seq_one_letter_code
_entity_poly.pdbx_strand_id
1 'polypeptide(L)'
;MELLRKWLGHPEDIYHLLRFKMGGYRAVMPRMDPDSLGLGLRTCYRYLNQTSRSFAAVIQALDGELRHAVCIFYLVLRALDTIEDDMTISLDVKVPMLNEFHSYLYQPEWKYMESKEKHRQVLEDFPTISMEFRNLAKVYQDVISDICHKMGVGMAEFLEKKVDSQSEWDRYCHYVAGLVGIGLSRLFSASELEDPIVGQDTELANSMGLFLQKTNIIRDYLEDQLEGREFWPREVWSRYTKKLSDLTKPENIDMAVQCMNELITNALRHVPDVLTYLSRLKNQSVFNFCAIPQVMAIATLAACYNNKQVFRGVVKIRKGQAVTLMMDATNMQSVKAIMYQYVEEVGRGACDPRSSLFHAEIPFISSTNMRKPHSFFPPPQIYQKIPSTDPSSNKTQQIIASIRAMSLPSGPMASRHHYSPIYLSXSSTNMRKPHSFFPPPQIYQKIPSTDPSSNKTQQIIASIRAMSLPSGPMASRHHYSPIYLSCAMLLAALSWQYLXAMLLAALSWQYLSTISKAAEEYVQAGEN
;
A
#
# COMPACT_ATOMS: atom_id res chain seq x y z
N MET A 1 6.47 30.92 -7.20
CA MET A 1 7.73 30.53 -7.86
C MET A 1 8.16 29.11 -7.44
N GLU A 2 8.22 28.80 -6.14
CA GLU A 2 8.60 27.48 -5.62
C GLU A 2 7.64 26.36 -6.07
N LEU A 3 6.34 26.63 -6.07
CA LEU A 3 5.33 25.68 -6.56
C LEU A 3 5.53 25.36 -8.05
N LEU A 4 5.84 26.38 -8.86
CA LEU A 4 6.09 26.25 -10.30
C LEU A 4 7.38 25.45 -10.56
N ARG A 5 8.43 25.70 -9.76
CA ARG A 5 9.71 24.97 -9.84
C ARG A 5 9.52 23.48 -9.49
N LYS A 6 8.71 23.20 -8.49
CA LYS A 6 8.36 21.83 -8.07
C LYS A 6 7.54 21.09 -9.16
N TRP A 7 6.71 21.83 -9.89
CA TRP A 7 5.91 21.27 -10.99
C TRP A 7 6.74 21.04 -12.26
N LEU A 8 7.65 21.95 -12.60
CA LEU A 8 8.53 21.85 -13.77
C LEU A 8 9.58 20.73 -13.62
N GLY A 9 9.92 20.36 -12.36
CA GLY A 9 10.85 19.26 -12.07
C GLY A 9 10.30 17.86 -12.38
N HIS A 10 8.96 17.73 -12.52
CA HIS A 10 8.30 16.43 -12.73
C HIS A 10 7.15 16.58 -13.73
N PRO A 11 7.43 16.79 -15.02
CA PRO A 11 6.37 17.00 -16.01
C PRO A 11 5.46 15.78 -16.19
N GLU A 12 5.96 14.58 -15.95
CA GLU A 12 5.19 13.33 -15.95
C GLU A 12 4.09 13.37 -14.89
N ASP A 13 4.34 13.94 -13.71
CA ASP A 13 3.34 14.07 -12.63
C ASP A 13 2.13 14.91 -13.11
N ILE A 14 2.42 16.00 -13.88
CA ILE A 14 1.36 16.86 -14.44
C ILE A 14 0.52 16.08 -15.45
N TYR A 15 1.15 15.34 -16.34
CA TYR A 15 0.48 14.51 -17.35
C TYR A 15 -0.46 13.51 -16.68
N HIS A 16 0.04 12.77 -15.69
CA HIS A 16 -0.77 11.76 -14.98
C HIS A 16 -1.92 12.39 -14.18
N LEU A 17 -1.70 13.54 -13.55
CA LEU A 17 -2.76 14.28 -12.85
C LEU A 17 -3.84 14.76 -13.81
N LEU A 18 -3.46 15.27 -14.99
CA LEU A 18 -4.40 15.70 -16.02
C LEU A 18 -5.18 14.50 -16.59
N ARG A 19 -4.50 13.43 -16.93
CA ARG A 19 -5.11 12.18 -17.40
C ARG A 19 -6.12 11.64 -16.38
N PHE A 20 -5.77 11.67 -15.09
CA PHE A 20 -6.65 11.28 -13.99
C PHE A 20 -7.90 12.17 -13.92
N LYS A 21 -7.72 13.50 -13.98
CA LYS A 21 -8.83 14.46 -13.94
C LYS A 21 -9.74 14.39 -15.16
N MET A 22 -9.19 14.07 -16.34
CA MET A 22 -9.96 13.93 -17.58
C MET A 22 -10.75 12.61 -17.66
N GLY A 23 -10.78 11.84 -16.58
CA GLY A 23 -11.60 10.64 -16.49
C GLY A 23 -10.86 9.33 -16.69
N GLY A 24 -9.53 9.37 -16.81
CA GLY A 24 -8.70 8.15 -16.89
C GLY A 24 -8.86 7.22 -15.69
N TYR A 25 -9.26 7.76 -14.56
CA TYR A 25 -9.53 6.98 -13.34
C TYR A 25 -10.84 6.19 -13.41
N ARG A 26 -11.79 6.58 -14.26
CA ARG A 26 -13.14 5.94 -14.32
C ARG A 26 -13.08 4.47 -14.76
N ALA A 27 -12.06 4.11 -15.50
CA ALA A 27 -11.83 2.71 -15.88
C ALA A 27 -11.33 1.86 -14.69
N VAL A 28 -10.63 2.52 -13.74
CA VAL A 28 -10.06 1.86 -12.56
C VAL A 28 -11.02 1.97 -11.36
N MET A 29 -11.75 3.09 -11.28
CA MET A 29 -12.66 3.41 -10.18
C MET A 29 -13.96 4.00 -10.73
N PRO A 30 -14.90 3.16 -11.14
CA PRO A 30 -16.23 3.63 -11.61
C PRO A 30 -16.97 4.35 -10.46
N ARG A 31 -17.69 5.39 -10.79
CA ARG A 31 -18.50 6.14 -9.82
C ARG A 31 -19.81 5.42 -9.54
N MET A 32 -20.10 5.29 -8.27
CA MET A 32 -21.41 4.89 -7.77
C MET A 32 -22.36 6.09 -7.83
N ASP A 33 -23.63 5.85 -8.16
CA ASP A 33 -24.69 6.87 -8.10
C ASP A 33 -25.16 7.00 -6.64
N PRO A 34 -24.91 8.16 -5.97
CA PRO A 34 -25.33 8.34 -4.58
C PRO A 34 -26.83 8.35 -4.39
N ASP A 35 -27.59 8.72 -5.42
CA ASP A 35 -29.06 8.84 -5.33
C ASP A 35 -29.75 7.48 -5.33
N SER A 36 -29.06 6.42 -5.73
CA SER A 36 -29.57 5.04 -5.65
C SER A 36 -29.53 4.47 -4.22
N LEU A 37 -28.89 5.17 -3.27
CA LEU A 37 -28.65 4.68 -1.91
C LEU A 37 -29.70 5.19 -0.92
N GLY A 38 -30.07 4.34 0.05
CA GLY A 38 -30.83 4.73 1.23
C GLY A 38 -30.07 5.77 2.07
N LEU A 39 -30.81 6.52 2.88
CA LEU A 39 -30.25 7.64 3.67
C LEU A 39 -29.11 7.20 4.59
N GLY A 40 -29.22 6.05 5.25
CA GLY A 40 -28.20 5.51 6.14
C GLY A 40 -26.90 5.23 5.40
N LEU A 41 -26.96 4.46 4.30
CA LEU A 41 -25.77 4.18 3.48
C LEU A 41 -25.15 5.45 2.89
N ARG A 42 -25.98 6.40 2.45
CA ARG A 42 -25.50 7.71 1.96
C ARG A 42 -24.69 8.44 3.04
N THR A 43 -25.17 8.39 4.28
CA THR A 43 -24.48 8.97 5.45
C THR A 43 -23.16 8.22 5.72
N CYS A 44 -23.16 6.89 5.66
CA CYS A 44 -21.95 6.08 5.82
C CYS A 44 -20.90 6.42 4.75
N TYR A 45 -21.28 6.55 3.48
CA TYR A 45 -20.35 6.96 2.42
C TYR A 45 -19.83 8.39 2.60
N ARG A 46 -20.64 9.29 3.16
CA ARG A 46 -20.18 10.62 3.54
C ARG A 46 -19.09 10.54 4.62
N TYR A 47 -19.29 9.73 5.66
CA TYR A 47 -18.28 9.50 6.71
C TYR A 47 -17.02 8.84 6.12
N LEU A 48 -17.17 7.85 5.26
CA LEU A 48 -16.04 7.21 4.56
C LEU A 48 -15.19 8.27 3.82
N ASN A 49 -15.83 9.17 3.07
CA ASN A 49 -15.12 10.23 2.33
C ASN A 49 -14.46 11.26 3.26
N GLN A 50 -15.02 11.51 4.45
CA GLN A 50 -14.46 12.44 5.44
C GLN A 50 -13.28 11.84 6.20
N THR A 51 -13.35 10.55 6.54
CA THR A 51 -12.35 9.88 7.38
C THR A 51 -11.22 9.23 6.58
N SER A 52 -11.48 8.87 5.31
CA SER A 52 -10.49 8.20 4.47
C SER A 52 -10.41 8.83 3.09
N ARG A 53 -9.39 9.63 2.86
CA ARG A 53 -9.13 10.24 1.54
C ARG A 53 -8.66 9.23 0.49
N SER A 54 -7.84 8.26 0.92
CA SER A 54 -7.18 7.30 0.02
C SER A 54 -8.05 6.07 -0.24
N PHE A 55 -8.58 5.47 0.83
CA PHE A 55 -9.35 4.22 0.73
C PHE A 55 -10.77 4.43 0.23
N ALA A 56 -11.35 5.63 0.44
CA ALA A 56 -12.72 5.91 0.02
C ALA A 56 -12.96 5.60 -1.47
N ALA A 57 -12.02 5.98 -2.33
CA ALA A 57 -12.14 5.78 -3.77
C ALA A 57 -12.12 4.28 -4.14
N VAL A 58 -11.17 3.52 -3.58
CA VAL A 58 -11.02 2.09 -3.90
C VAL A 58 -12.14 1.24 -3.27
N ILE A 59 -12.66 1.64 -2.09
CA ILE A 59 -13.83 0.98 -1.47
C ILE A 59 -15.06 1.17 -2.35
N GLN A 60 -15.31 2.40 -2.81
CA GLN A 60 -16.46 2.72 -3.66
C GLN A 60 -16.39 2.04 -5.02
N ALA A 61 -15.20 1.63 -5.45
CA ALA A 61 -14.97 0.93 -6.72
C ALA A 61 -15.19 -0.59 -6.64
N LEU A 62 -15.38 -1.16 -5.45
CA LEU A 62 -15.64 -2.60 -5.29
C LEU A 62 -16.98 -2.97 -5.91
N ASP A 63 -17.09 -4.18 -6.44
CA ASP A 63 -18.28 -4.69 -7.11
C ASP A 63 -19.37 -5.11 -6.10
N GLY A 64 -20.61 -4.95 -6.51
CA GLY A 64 -21.80 -5.49 -5.84
C GLY A 64 -21.96 -5.01 -4.38
N GLU A 65 -22.50 -5.89 -3.56
CA GLU A 65 -22.76 -5.66 -2.13
C GLU A 65 -21.47 -5.57 -1.32
N LEU A 66 -20.36 -6.12 -1.83
CA LEU A 66 -19.08 -6.09 -1.16
C LEU A 66 -18.65 -4.65 -0.82
N ARG A 67 -18.93 -3.68 -1.70
CA ARG A 67 -18.59 -2.26 -1.44
C ARG A 67 -19.28 -1.72 -0.18
N HIS A 68 -20.52 -2.13 0.07
CA HIS A 68 -21.27 -1.72 1.27
C HIS A 68 -20.68 -2.38 2.52
N ALA A 69 -20.43 -3.69 2.44
CA ALA A 69 -19.83 -4.45 3.54
C ALA A 69 -18.46 -3.87 3.94
N VAL A 70 -17.60 -3.55 2.95
CA VAL A 70 -16.26 -2.98 3.21
C VAL A 70 -16.36 -1.52 3.71
N CYS A 71 -17.32 -0.74 3.20
CA CYS A 71 -17.59 0.61 3.74
C CYS A 71 -17.94 0.56 5.23
N ILE A 72 -18.88 -0.31 5.59
CA ILE A 72 -19.31 -0.47 7.00
C ILE A 72 -18.16 -1.03 7.84
N PHE A 73 -17.44 -2.04 7.35
CA PHE A 73 -16.26 -2.60 8.02
C PHE A 73 -15.25 -1.48 8.34
N TYR A 74 -14.92 -0.65 7.35
CA TYR A 74 -14.01 0.49 7.54
C TYR A 74 -14.52 1.44 8.63
N LEU A 75 -15.82 1.80 8.63
CA LEU A 75 -16.36 2.76 9.60
C LEU A 75 -16.42 2.20 11.01
N VAL A 76 -16.73 0.90 11.15
CA VAL A 76 -16.71 0.19 12.45
C VAL A 76 -15.29 0.23 13.03
N LEU A 77 -14.29 -0.11 12.21
CA LEU A 77 -12.89 -0.08 12.65
C LEU A 77 -12.41 1.35 12.90
N ARG A 78 -12.85 2.33 12.11
CA ARG A 78 -12.53 3.75 12.35
C ARG A 78 -13.11 4.24 13.68
N ALA A 79 -14.29 3.78 14.06
CA ALA A 79 -14.88 4.12 15.36
C ALA A 79 -14.06 3.49 16.51
N LEU A 80 -13.64 2.24 16.34
CA LEU A 80 -12.77 1.53 17.29
C LEU A 80 -11.42 2.27 17.44
N ASP A 81 -10.75 2.61 16.32
CA ASP A 81 -9.50 3.40 16.30
C ASP A 81 -9.67 4.74 17.03
N THR A 82 -10.80 5.41 16.81
CA THR A 82 -11.08 6.73 17.42
C THR A 82 -11.11 6.64 18.96
N ILE A 83 -11.57 5.51 19.51
CA ILE A 83 -11.53 5.27 20.97
C ILE A 83 -10.09 4.98 21.41
N GLU A 84 -9.36 4.14 20.66
CA GLU A 84 -7.96 3.80 20.97
C GLU A 84 -7.09 5.05 21.00
N ASP A 85 -7.18 5.90 19.96
CA ASP A 85 -6.37 7.11 19.80
C ASP A 85 -6.67 8.19 20.84
N ASP A 86 -7.87 8.25 21.38
CA ASP A 86 -8.32 9.35 22.25
C ASP A 86 -7.63 9.32 23.62
N MET A 87 -6.57 10.10 23.76
CA MET A 87 -5.77 10.21 25.01
C MET A 87 -6.54 10.86 26.18
N THR A 88 -7.74 11.40 25.94
CA THR A 88 -8.56 12.02 27.00
C THR A 88 -9.44 10.99 27.70
N ILE A 89 -9.63 9.80 27.13
CA ILE A 89 -10.38 8.70 27.75
C ILE A 89 -9.45 7.95 28.72
N SER A 90 -9.83 7.86 29.97
CA SER A 90 -9.04 7.13 30.98
C SER A 90 -9.03 5.63 30.68
N LEU A 91 -7.95 4.93 31.07
CA LEU A 91 -7.76 3.51 30.76
C LEU A 91 -8.85 2.62 31.38
N ASP A 92 -9.36 2.96 32.56
CA ASP A 92 -10.44 2.23 33.23
C ASP A 92 -11.78 2.29 32.47
N VAL A 93 -11.95 3.29 31.59
CA VAL A 93 -13.11 3.40 30.68
C VAL A 93 -12.77 2.84 29.30
N LYS A 94 -11.59 3.17 28.78
CA LYS A 94 -11.14 2.82 27.42
C LYS A 94 -11.01 1.29 27.24
N VAL A 95 -10.35 0.60 28.18
CA VAL A 95 -10.08 -0.84 28.07
C VAL A 95 -11.37 -1.66 28.00
N PRO A 96 -12.34 -1.50 28.93
CA PRO A 96 -13.62 -2.19 28.79
C PRO A 96 -14.34 -1.85 27.48
N MET A 97 -14.31 -0.56 27.06
CA MET A 97 -14.99 -0.11 25.84
C MET A 97 -14.40 -0.80 24.61
N LEU A 98 -13.08 -0.93 24.51
CA LEU A 98 -12.41 -1.62 23.39
C LEU A 98 -12.76 -3.13 23.38
N ASN A 99 -12.72 -3.79 24.53
CA ASN A 99 -13.02 -5.22 24.66
C ASN A 99 -14.46 -5.54 24.26
N GLU A 100 -15.41 -4.67 24.62
CA GLU A 100 -16.83 -4.87 24.39
C GLU A 100 -17.36 -4.20 23.11
N PHE A 101 -16.51 -3.49 22.35
CA PHE A 101 -16.93 -2.67 21.20
C PHE A 101 -17.77 -3.46 20.20
N HIS A 102 -17.41 -4.71 19.95
CA HIS A 102 -18.15 -5.61 19.06
C HIS A 102 -19.62 -5.81 19.46
N SER A 103 -19.94 -5.71 20.75
CA SER A 103 -21.32 -5.84 21.26
C SER A 103 -22.16 -4.61 20.94
N TYR A 104 -21.54 -3.43 20.83
CA TYR A 104 -22.21 -2.16 20.52
C TYR A 104 -22.76 -2.15 19.08
N LEU A 105 -22.24 -3.00 18.20
CA LEU A 105 -22.76 -3.21 16.84
C LEU A 105 -24.24 -3.66 16.84
N TYR A 106 -24.65 -4.33 17.90
CA TYR A 106 -26.00 -4.87 18.07
C TYR A 106 -26.89 -4.02 19.00
N GLN A 107 -26.38 -2.88 19.48
CA GLN A 107 -27.10 -1.95 20.37
C GLN A 107 -27.54 -0.72 19.55
N PRO A 108 -28.83 -0.58 19.20
CA PRO A 108 -29.30 0.46 18.26
C PRO A 108 -29.02 1.89 18.68
N GLU A 109 -29.00 2.16 19.98
CA GLU A 109 -28.89 3.52 20.53
C GLU A 109 -27.48 3.87 21.04
N TRP A 110 -26.55 2.91 21.00
CA TRP A 110 -25.20 3.15 21.54
C TRP A 110 -24.47 4.20 20.74
N LYS A 111 -23.92 5.18 21.42
CA LYS A 111 -23.05 6.24 20.87
C LYS A 111 -22.13 6.76 21.96
N TYR A 112 -21.05 7.43 21.57
CA TYR A 112 -20.13 8.05 22.51
C TYR A 112 -19.91 9.50 22.11
N MET A 113 -20.24 10.44 23.03
CA MET A 113 -20.31 11.88 22.76
C MET A 113 -19.12 12.67 23.32
N GLU A 114 -18.28 12.02 24.14
CA GLU A 114 -17.24 12.70 24.92
C GLU A 114 -15.88 12.76 24.23
N SER A 115 -15.71 12.05 23.11
CA SER A 115 -14.44 12.01 22.37
C SER A 115 -14.02 13.39 21.89
N LYS A 116 -12.72 13.66 22.00
CA LYS A 116 -12.08 14.90 21.49
C LYS A 116 -11.40 14.68 20.14
N GLU A 117 -11.40 13.45 19.65
CA GLU A 117 -10.69 13.10 18.42
C GLU A 117 -11.31 13.74 17.18
N LYS A 118 -10.45 13.90 16.18
CA LYS A 118 -10.79 14.52 14.87
C LYS A 118 -11.98 13.82 14.20
N HIS A 119 -12.08 12.52 14.34
CA HIS A 119 -13.11 11.70 13.66
C HIS A 119 -14.25 11.28 14.58
N ARG A 120 -14.47 11.99 15.71
CA ARG A 120 -15.48 11.67 16.73
C ARG A 120 -16.92 11.55 16.18
N GLN A 121 -17.20 12.17 15.01
CA GLN A 121 -18.54 12.08 14.40
C GLN A 121 -18.97 10.63 14.09
N VAL A 122 -18.01 9.69 13.89
CA VAL A 122 -18.34 8.26 13.68
C VAL A 122 -18.80 7.60 14.99
N LEU A 123 -18.39 8.13 16.15
CA LEU A 123 -18.85 7.70 17.48
C LEU A 123 -20.15 8.39 17.87
N GLU A 124 -20.30 9.68 17.55
CA GLU A 124 -21.49 10.49 17.84
C GLU A 124 -22.72 9.96 17.06
N ASP A 125 -22.53 9.53 15.82
CA ASP A 125 -23.58 8.96 14.96
C ASP A 125 -23.37 7.46 14.70
N PHE A 126 -22.82 6.74 15.68
CA PHE A 126 -22.63 5.28 15.59
C PHE A 126 -23.95 4.52 15.37
N PRO A 127 -25.11 4.97 15.89
CA PRO A 127 -26.41 4.35 15.58
C PRO A 127 -26.68 4.17 14.08
N THR A 128 -26.32 5.16 13.25
CA THR A 128 -26.46 5.04 11.78
C THR A 128 -25.55 3.95 11.23
N ILE A 129 -24.29 3.89 11.67
CA ILE A 129 -23.30 2.89 11.22
C ILE A 129 -23.73 1.48 11.66
N SER A 130 -24.12 1.32 12.94
CA SER A 130 -24.54 0.03 13.48
C SER A 130 -25.87 -0.45 12.86
N MET A 131 -26.76 0.47 12.50
CA MET A 131 -27.99 0.13 11.75
C MET A 131 -27.64 -0.47 10.39
N GLU A 132 -26.76 0.19 9.63
CA GLU A 132 -26.33 -0.31 8.31
C GLU A 132 -25.53 -1.62 8.45
N PHE A 133 -24.76 -1.80 9.52
CA PHE A 133 -24.11 -3.08 9.86
C PHE A 133 -25.17 -4.18 10.02
N ARG A 134 -26.24 -3.94 10.79
CA ARG A 134 -27.32 -4.94 11.00
C ARG A 134 -28.14 -5.21 9.73
N ASN A 135 -28.11 -4.31 8.75
CA ASN A 135 -28.74 -4.49 7.43
C ASN A 135 -27.92 -5.37 6.47
N LEU A 136 -26.62 -5.58 6.75
CA LEU A 136 -25.78 -6.45 5.93
C LEU A 136 -26.22 -7.92 6.04
N ALA A 137 -25.89 -8.72 5.03
CA ALA A 137 -26.05 -10.17 5.11
C ALA A 137 -25.32 -10.74 6.33
N LYS A 138 -25.92 -11.74 6.97
CA LYS A 138 -25.39 -12.32 8.23
C LYS A 138 -23.93 -12.73 8.14
N VAL A 139 -23.51 -13.29 6.99
CA VAL A 139 -22.12 -13.71 6.79
C VAL A 139 -21.14 -12.53 6.91
N TYR A 140 -21.51 -11.34 6.44
CA TYR A 140 -20.69 -10.13 6.57
C TYR A 140 -20.69 -9.63 8.02
N GLN A 141 -21.86 -9.64 8.69
CA GLN A 141 -21.97 -9.26 10.10
C GLN A 141 -21.03 -10.10 10.97
N ASP A 142 -21.02 -11.42 10.78
CA ASP A 142 -20.21 -12.36 11.57
C ASP A 142 -18.71 -12.08 11.40
N VAL A 143 -18.27 -11.80 10.16
CA VAL A 143 -16.86 -11.44 9.89
C VAL A 143 -16.50 -10.13 10.58
N ILE A 144 -17.31 -9.09 10.40
CA ILE A 144 -17.05 -7.74 10.93
C ILE A 144 -17.00 -7.77 12.47
N SER A 145 -17.96 -8.44 13.09
CA SER A 145 -18.05 -8.55 14.55
C SER A 145 -16.86 -9.31 15.13
N ASP A 146 -16.48 -10.44 14.51
CA ASP A 146 -15.33 -11.27 14.94
C ASP A 146 -14.02 -10.46 14.88
N ILE A 147 -13.78 -9.77 13.76
CA ILE A 147 -12.55 -8.96 13.58
C ILE A 147 -12.55 -7.77 14.56
N CYS A 148 -13.68 -7.09 14.69
CA CYS A 148 -13.85 -5.97 15.61
C CYS A 148 -13.51 -6.38 17.05
N HIS A 149 -14.02 -7.53 17.50
CA HIS A 149 -13.73 -8.07 18.85
C HIS A 149 -12.23 -8.34 19.02
N LYS A 150 -11.62 -9.07 18.07
CA LYS A 150 -10.19 -9.44 18.14
C LYS A 150 -9.29 -8.19 18.14
N MET A 151 -9.63 -7.19 17.31
CA MET A 151 -8.90 -5.91 17.25
C MET A 151 -9.04 -5.14 18.57
N GLY A 152 -10.25 -5.03 19.10
CA GLY A 152 -10.49 -4.34 20.38
C GLY A 152 -9.67 -4.93 21.53
N VAL A 153 -9.67 -6.27 21.65
CA VAL A 153 -8.87 -6.99 22.65
C VAL A 153 -7.36 -6.72 22.44
N GLY A 154 -6.90 -6.79 21.20
CA GLY A 154 -5.48 -6.55 20.88
C GLY A 154 -5.05 -5.10 21.14
N MET A 155 -5.89 -4.13 20.79
CA MET A 155 -5.65 -2.70 21.07
C MET A 155 -5.57 -2.47 22.58
N ALA A 156 -6.54 -3.03 23.35
CA ALA A 156 -6.54 -2.93 24.81
C ALA A 156 -5.25 -3.49 25.44
N GLU A 157 -4.74 -4.61 24.92
CA GLU A 157 -3.46 -5.20 25.38
C GLU A 157 -2.30 -4.19 25.23
N PHE A 158 -2.22 -3.51 24.08
CA PHE A 158 -1.09 -2.61 23.77
C PHE A 158 -1.23 -1.19 24.32
N LEU A 159 -2.35 -0.83 24.93
CA LEU A 159 -2.49 0.42 25.71
C LEU A 159 -1.55 0.43 26.93
N GLU A 160 -1.32 -0.73 27.52
CA GLU A 160 -0.49 -0.87 28.73
C GLU A 160 0.88 -1.48 28.45
N LYS A 161 1.10 -1.96 27.23
CA LYS A 161 2.29 -2.70 26.83
C LYS A 161 3.09 -1.95 25.78
N LYS A 162 4.40 -1.84 26.00
CA LYS A 162 5.31 -1.29 24.98
C LYS A 162 5.76 -2.38 24.01
N VAL A 163 6.15 -1.97 22.82
CA VAL A 163 6.68 -2.85 21.79
C VAL A 163 8.17 -3.08 22.05
N ASP A 164 8.51 -4.14 22.78
CA ASP A 164 9.90 -4.43 23.16
C ASP A 164 10.65 -5.23 22.09
N SER A 165 10.03 -6.20 21.45
CA SER A 165 10.67 -7.09 20.47
C SER A 165 10.06 -6.96 19.07
N GLN A 166 10.79 -7.45 18.05
CA GLN A 166 10.27 -7.54 16.67
C GLN A 166 9.04 -8.46 16.60
N SER A 167 8.98 -9.49 17.44
CA SER A 167 7.83 -10.37 17.55
C SER A 167 6.60 -9.63 18.10
N GLU A 168 6.79 -8.76 19.09
CA GLU A 168 5.72 -7.92 19.61
C GLU A 168 5.29 -6.85 18.60
N TRP A 169 6.23 -6.33 17.80
CA TRP A 169 5.91 -5.43 16.70
C TRP A 169 5.01 -6.12 15.67
N ASP A 170 5.35 -7.35 15.30
CA ASP A 170 4.53 -8.18 14.40
C ASP A 170 3.14 -8.43 15.03
N ARG A 171 3.10 -8.70 16.33
CA ARG A 171 1.85 -8.93 17.08
C ARG A 171 0.97 -7.68 17.14
N TYR A 172 1.56 -6.52 17.43
CA TYR A 172 0.84 -5.24 17.39
C TYR A 172 0.28 -4.99 15.98
N CYS A 173 1.13 -5.09 14.96
CA CYS A 173 0.71 -4.91 13.56
C CYS A 173 -0.35 -5.94 13.14
N HIS A 174 -0.30 -7.16 13.68
CA HIS A 174 -1.33 -8.17 13.48
C HIS A 174 -2.67 -7.67 14.00
N TYR A 175 -2.72 -7.15 15.22
CA TYR A 175 -3.98 -6.69 15.83
C TYR A 175 -4.57 -5.52 15.05
N VAL A 176 -3.79 -4.48 14.75
CA VAL A 176 -4.33 -3.24 14.16
C VAL A 176 -4.45 -3.26 12.63
N ALA A 177 -3.82 -4.21 11.94
CA ALA A 177 -3.84 -4.25 10.47
C ALA A 177 -3.89 -5.66 9.88
N GLY A 178 -3.21 -6.62 10.48
CA GLY A 178 -3.26 -8.02 10.04
C GLY A 178 -4.69 -8.56 10.08
N LEU A 179 -5.40 -8.32 11.18
CA LEU A 179 -6.81 -8.69 11.35
C LEU A 179 -7.71 -7.99 10.31
N VAL A 180 -7.38 -6.76 9.92
CA VAL A 180 -8.09 -6.06 8.83
C VAL A 180 -7.91 -6.82 7.52
N GLY A 181 -6.68 -7.22 7.20
CA GLY A 181 -6.37 -8.04 6.01
C GLY A 181 -7.14 -9.36 6.00
N ILE A 182 -7.17 -10.05 7.15
CA ILE A 182 -7.91 -11.30 7.34
C ILE A 182 -9.43 -11.07 7.16
N GLY A 183 -9.95 -10.01 7.76
CA GLY A 183 -11.36 -9.66 7.65
C GLY A 183 -11.77 -9.35 6.22
N LEU A 184 -11.00 -8.52 5.53
CA LEU A 184 -11.21 -8.20 4.11
C LEU A 184 -11.21 -9.47 3.25
N SER A 185 -10.24 -10.36 3.45
CA SER A 185 -10.13 -11.62 2.69
C SER A 185 -11.35 -12.52 2.91
N ARG A 186 -11.86 -12.57 4.14
CA ARG A 186 -13.10 -13.30 4.47
C ARG A 186 -14.33 -12.65 3.81
N LEU A 187 -14.39 -11.31 3.77
CA LEU A 187 -15.48 -10.59 3.10
C LEU A 187 -15.44 -10.84 1.57
N PHE A 188 -14.23 -10.84 0.97
CA PHE A 188 -14.05 -11.13 -0.46
C PHE A 188 -14.56 -12.53 -0.82
N SER A 189 -14.21 -13.53 -0.02
CA SER A 189 -14.68 -14.90 -0.22
C SER A 189 -16.18 -15.02 0.03
N ALA A 190 -16.70 -14.35 1.06
CA ALA A 190 -18.13 -14.37 1.40
C ALA A 190 -19.00 -13.69 0.33
N SER A 191 -18.45 -12.76 -0.44
CA SER A 191 -19.14 -12.09 -1.56
C SER A 191 -19.17 -12.94 -2.84
N GLU A 192 -18.49 -14.08 -2.86
CA GLU A 192 -18.32 -14.98 -4.01
C GLU A 192 -17.54 -14.35 -5.18
N LEU A 193 -16.98 -13.15 -5.01
CA LEU A 193 -16.11 -12.51 -6.01
C LEU A 193 -14.72 -13.16 -6.05
N GLU A 194 -14.32 -13.83 -4.96
CA GLU A 194 -13.04 -14.52 -4.85
C GLU A 194 -13.22 -15.96 -4.35
N ASP A 195 -12.24 -16.80 -4.65
CA ASP A 195 -12.22 -18.18 -4.18
C ASP A 195 -12.19 -18.26 -2.64
N PRO A 196 -12.79 -19.30 -2.06
CA PRO A 196 -12.73 -19.53 -0.60
C PRO A 196 -11.32 -19.57 -0.02
N ILE A 197 -10.32 -20.00 -0.78
CA ILE A 197 -8.91 -20.06 -0.35
C ILE A 197 -8.38 -18.67 0.05
N VAL A 198 -8.91 -17.59 -0.56
CA VAL A 198 -8.50 -16.21 -0.24
C VAL A 198 -8.85 -15.87 1.21
N GLY A 199 -10.04 -16.27 1.66
CA GLY A 199 -10.48 -16.04 3.04
C GLY A 199 -9.92 -17.04 4.06
N GLN A 200 -9.43 -18.20 3.59
CA GLN A 200 -8.89 -19.26 4.45
C GLN A 200 -7.39 -19.08 4.75
N ASP A 201 -6.62 -18.48 3.84
CA ASP A 201 -5.17 -18.29 4.00
C ASP A 201 -4.91 -17.03 4.84
N THR A 202 -5.02 -17.18 6.15
CA THR A 202 -4.85 -16.07 7.10
C THR A 202 -3.41 -15.55 7.17
N GLU A 203 -2.41 -16.36 6.81
CA GLU A 203 -1.00 -15.94 6.85
C GLU A 203 -0.70 -14.90 5.76
N LEU A 204 -1.08 -15.18 4.52
CA LEU A 204 -0.92 -14.22 3.42
C LEU A 204 -1.75 -12.96 3.65
N ALA A 205 -3.00 -13.11 4.11
CA ALA A 205 -3.89 -11.98 4.43
C ALA A 205 -3.28 -11.11 5.54
N ASN A 206 -2.70 -11.72 6.56
CA ASN A 206 -1.99 -11.04 7.65
C ASN A 206 -0.80 -10.24 7.12
N SER A 207 0.06 -10.86 6.27
CA SER A 207 1.23 -10.20 5.68
C SER A 207 0.85 -8.96 4.87
N MET A 208 -0.31 -8.97 4.18
CA MET A 208 -0.85 -7.79 3.48
C MET A 208 -1.05 -6.61 4.45
N GLY A 209 -1.63 -6.87 5.61
CA GLY A 209 -1.85 -5.86 6.65
C GLY A 209 -0.54 -5.39 7.29
N LEU A 210 0.32 -6.33 7.66
CA LEU A 210 1.61 -6.03 8.31
C LEU A 210 2.49 -5.15 7.44
N PHE A 211 2.54 -5.38 6.14
CA PHE A 211 3.33 -4.56 5.22
C PHE A 211 2.88 -3.10 5.24
N LEU A 212 1.56 -2.86 5.22
CA LEU A 212 1.00 -1.51 5.26
C LEU A 212 1.26 -0.83 6.61
N GLN A 213 1.02 -1.54 7.71
CA GLN A 213 1.13 -0.97 9.05
C GLN A 213 2.59 -0.65 9.42
N LYS A 214 3.52 -1.56 9.12
CA LYS A 214 4.96 -1.30 9.32
C LYS A 214 5.42 -0.09 8.51
N THR A 215 4.92 0.05 7.27
CA THR A 215 5.21 1.22 6.42
C THR A 215 4.73 2.51 7.08
N ASN A 216 3.51 2.52 7.61
CA ASN A 216 2.95 3.68 8.33
C ASN A 216 3.80 4.02 9.56
N ILE A 217 4.07 3.05 10.42
CA ILE A 217 4.86 3.22 11.66
C ILE A 217 6.26 3.78 11.35
N ILE A 218 6.91 3.30 10.27
CA ILE A 218 8.23 3.80 9.87
C ILE A 218 8.14 5.25 9.39
N ARG A 219 7.17 5.54 8.53
CA ARG A 219 6.97 6.88 7.93
C ARG A 219 6.60 7.94 8.98
N ASP A 220 5.75 7.56 9.91
CA ASP A 220 5.10 8.50 10.84
C ASP A 220 5.84 8.64 12.18
N TYR A 221 7.09 8.15 12.25
CA TYR A 221 7.93 8.17 13.46
C TYR A 221 7.89 9.50 14.21
N LEU A 222 8.08 10.63 13.49
CA LEU A 222 8.13 11.95 14.13
C LEU A 222 6.75 12.36 14.68
N GLU A 223 5.69 12.08 13.95
CA GLU A 223 4.30 12.37 14.35
C GLU A 223 3.97 11.58 15.64
N ASP A 224 4.29 10.28 15.66
CA ASP A 224 4.08 9.42 16.83
C ASP A 224 4.86 9.92 18.05
N GLN A 225 6.14 10.31 17.87
CA GLN A 225 6.95 10.84 18.98
C GLN A 225 6.36 12.14 19.55
N LEU A 226 5.83 13.02 18.70
CA LEU A 226 5.21 14.29 19.13
C LEU A 226 3.91 14.04 19.91
N GLU A 227 3.21 12.94 19.61
CA GLU A 227 1.99 12.51 20.29
C GLU A 227 2.27 11.61 21.51
N GLY A 228 3.54 11.32 21.79
CA GLY A 228 3.95 10.49 22.93
C GLY A 228 3.75 8.99 22.72
N ARG A 229 3.64 8.56 21.46
CA ARG A 229 3.47 7.14 21.10
C ARG A 229 4.79 6.52 20.66
N GLU A 230 5.03 5.26 21.04
CA GLU A 230 6.27 4.53 20.76
C GLU A 230 5.96 3.16 20.14
N PHE A 231 6.03 3.06 18.81
CA PHE A 231 5.71 1.83 18.07
C PHE A 231 6.95 1.10 17.52
N TRP A 232 8.13 1.73 17.55
CA TRP A 232 9.37 1.07 17.09
C TRP A 232 9.85 0.07 18.14
N PRO A 233 10.19 -1.18 17.76
CA PRO A 233 10.58 -2.22 18.74
C PRO A 233 11.90 -1.85 19.44
N ARG A 234 11.87 -1.92 20.76
CA ARG A 234 13.01 -1.59 21.63
C ARG A 234 14.24 -2.43 21.28
N GLU A 235 14.05 -3.71 20.99
CA GLU A 235 15.10 -4.63 20.50
C GLU A 235 15.91 -4.06 19.35
N VAL A 236 15.32 -3.22 18.50
CA VAL A 236 15.98 -2.59 17.36
C VAL A 236 16.60 -1.25 17.78
N TRP A 237 15.78 -0.29 18.22
CA TRP A 237 16.26 1.08 18.43
C TRP A 237 17.26 1.20 19.60
N SER A 238 17.21 0.34 20.62
CA SER A 238 18.12 0.40 21.77
C SER A 238 19.58 0.10 21.42
N ARG A 239 19.84 -0.47 20.25
CA ARG A 239 21.20 -0.68 19.73
C ARG A 239 21.82 0.60 19.18
N TYR A 240 21.01 1.61 18.93
CA TYR A 240 21.42 2.86 18.28
C TYR A 240 21.39 4.06 19.24
N THR A 241 20.45 4.09 20.19
CA THR A 241 20.28 5.20 21.15
C THR A 241 19.76 4.67 22.50
N LYS A 242 19.85 5.52 23.53
CA LYS A 242 19.36 5.19 24.88
C LYS A 242 17.84 5.34 25.00
N LYS A 243 17.23 6.25 24.23
CA LYS A 243 15.79 6.51 24.19
C LYS A 243 15.35 6.63 22.73
N LEU A 244 14.16 6.17 22.41
CA LEU A 244 13.61 6.28 21.05
C LEU A 244 13.59 7.73 20.55
N SER A 245 13.21 8.67 21.43
CA SER A 245 13.17 10.11 21.12
C SER A 245 14.55 10.70 20.79
N ASP A 246 15.64 10.07 21.21
CA ASP A 246 17.00 10.54 20.90
C ASP A 246 17.35 10.44 19.41
N LEU A 247 16.60 9.66 18.63
CA LEU A 247 16.81 9.52 17.18
C LEU A 247 16.53 10.84 16.41
N THR A 248 15.79 11.78 17.00
CA THR A 248 15.57 13.11 16.41
C THR A 248 16.74 14.06 16.57
N LYS A 249 17.69 13.76 17.49
CA LYS A 249 18.82 14.65 17.79
C LYS A 249 19.80 14.68 16.62
N PRO A 250 20.31 15.88 16.23
CA PRO A 250 21.24 16.01 15.09
C PRO A 250 22.45 15.10 15.17
N GLU A 251 23.01 14.91 16.37
CA GLU A 251 24.18 14.07 16.61
C GLU A 251 23.91 12.58 16.37
N ASN A 252 22.65 12.15 16.46
CA ASN A 252 22.26 10.74 16.30
C ASN A 252 21.69 10.42 14.90
N ILE A 253 21.62 11.40 14.00
CA ILE A 253 20.86 11.29 12.75
C ILE A 253 21.34 10.13 11.85
N ASP A 254 22.62 9.83 11.83
CA ASP A 254 23.16 8.73 11.00
C ASP A 254 22.79 7.36 11.61
N MET A 255 22.81 7.25 12.95
CA MET A 255 22.34 6.07 13.67
C MET A 255 20.83 5.90 13.53
N ALA A 256 20.08 7.00 13.54
CA ALA A 256 18.63 7.00 13.32
C ALA A 256 18.27 6.42 11.95
N VAL A 257 19.00 6.83 10.90
CA VAL A 257 18.81 6.30 9.53
C VAL A 257 19.12 4.79 9.49
N GLN A 258 20.20 4.34 10.14
CA GLN A 258 20.54 2.92 10.19
C GLN A 258 19.45 2.11 10.89
N CYS A 259 18.96 2.61 12.02
CA CYS A 259 17.83 2.01 12.75
C CYS A 259 16.58 1.88 11.85
N MET A 260 16.21 2.97 11.19
CA MET A 260 15.08 3.00 10.25
C MET A 260 15.26 2.00 9.11
N ASN A 261 16.45 1.94 8.51
CA ASN A 261 16.76 1.02 7.41
C ASN A 261 16.59 -0.44 7.82
N GLU A 262 16.92 -0.79 9.06
CA GLU A 262 16.69 -2.13 9.59
C GLU A 262 15.18 -2.44 9.66
N LEU A 263 14.37 -1.48 10.12
CA LEU A 263 12.91 -1.64 10.18
C LEU A 263 12.30 -1.75 8.77
N ILE A 264 12.82 -0.96 7.81
CA ILE A 264 12.41 -1.07 6.40
C ILE A 264 12.74 -2.47 5.86
N THR A 265 13.93 -2.98 6.18
CA THR A 265 14.35 -4.35 5.79
C THR A 265 13.40 -5.40 6.36
N ASN A 266 12.97 -5.23 7.61
CA ASN A 266 11.97 -6.11 8.23
C ASN A 266 10.63 -6.03 7.47
N ALA A 267 10.16 -4.83 7.12
CA ALA A 267 8.90 -4.64 6.39
C ALA A 267 8.95 -5.30 5.00
N LEU A 268 10.08 -5.18 4.29
CA LEU A 268 10.24 -5.77 2.94
C LEU A 268 10.11 -7.31 2.92
N ARG A 269 10.23 -7.98 4.07
CA ARG A 269 10.02 -9.44 4.16
C ARG A 269 8.61 -9.87 3.77
N HIS A 270 7.64 -8.98 3.87
CA HIS A 270 6.25 -9.26 3.51
C HIS A 270 5.98 -9.19 2.00
N VAL A 271 6.89 -8.60 1.20
CA VAL A 271 6.68 -8.40 -0.25
C VAL A 271 6.43 -9.72 -1.00
N PRO A 272 7.17 -10.81 -0.76
CA PRO A 272 6.85 -12.10 -1.39
C PRO A 272 5.43 -12.59 -1.12
N ASP A 273 4.96 -12.46 0.12
CA ASP A 273 3.60 -12.84 0.51
C ASP A 273 2.56 -11.95 -0.19
N VAL A 274 2.83 -10.64 -0.25
CA VAL A 274 1.99 -9.66 -0.95
C VAL A 274 1.82 -10.08 -2.42
N LEU A 275 2.92 -10.40 -3.11
CA LEU A 275 2.87 -10.83 -4.51
C LEU A 275 2.11 -12.16 -4.67
N THR A 276 2.30 -13.08 -3.73
CA THR A 276 1.58 -14.37 -3.70
C THR A 276 0.08 -14.15 -3.51
N TYR A 277 -0.31 -13.35 -2.52
CA TYR A 277 -1.71 -13.02 -2.24
C TYR A 277 -2.37 -12.41 -3.49
N LEU A 278 -1.78 -11.35 -4.05
CA LEU A 278 -2.32 -10.64 -5.22
C LEU A 278 -2.47 -11.56 -6.44
N SER A 279 -1.57 -12.54 -6.60
CA SER A 279 -1.62 -13.48 -7.74
C SER A 279 -2.81 -14.44 -7.67
N ARG A 280 -3.46 -14.58 -6.51
CA ARG A 280 -4.63 -15.45 -6.32
C ARG A 280 -5.95 -14.76 -6.62
N LEU A 281 -5.95 -13.42 -6.66
CA LEU A 281 -7.18 -12.63 -6.85
C LEU A 281 -7.65 -12.72 -8.30
N LYS A 282 -8.96 -12.88 -8.47
CA LYS A 282 -9.63 -13.06 -9.76
C LYS A 282 -10.46 -11.84 -10.17
N ASN A 283 -11.17 -11.25 -9.21
CA ASN A 283 -12.03 -10.10 -9.45
C ASN A 283 -11.19 -8.84 -9.59
N GLN A 284 -11.39 -8.08 -10.66
CA GLN A 284 -10.60 -6.88 -10.97
C GLN A 284 -10.75 -5.78 -9.91
N SER A 285 -11.96 -5.60 -9.36
CA SER A 285 -12.20 -4.55 -8.35
C SER A 285 -11.51 -4.89 -7.03
N VAL A 286 -11.52 -6.16 -6.63
CA VAL A 286 -10.82 -6.68 -5.45
C VAL A 286 -9.29 -6.58 -5.66
N PHE A 287 -8.81 -6.94 -6.85
CA PHE A 287 -7.40 -6.83 -7.21
C PHE A 287 -6.92 -5.37 -7.07
N ASN A 288 -7.64 -4.43 -7.68
CA ASN A 288 -7.28 -3.00 -7.62
C ASN A 288 -7.29 -2.48 -6.18
N PHE A 289 -8.33 -2.84 -5.42
CA PHE A 289 -8.47 -2.47 -4.00
C PHE A 289 -7.26 -2.93 -3.18
N CYS A 290 -6.80 -4.17 -3.40
CA CYS A 290 -5.67 -4.74 -2.67
C CYS A 290 -4.31 -4.21 -3.18
N ALA A 291 -4.12 -4.15 -4.50
CA ALA A 291 -2.83 -3.82 -5.13
C ALA A 291 -2.41 -2.36 -4.91
N ILE A 292 -3.36 -1.41 -5.03
CA ILE A 292 -3.06 0.03 -4.96
C ILE A 292 -2.36 0.42 -3.64
N PRO A 293 -2.87 0.06 -2.46
CA PRO A 293 -2.17 0.39 -1.22
C PRO A 293 -0.78 -0.25 -1.11
N GLN A 294 -0.61 -1.47 -1.63
CA GLN A 294 0.66 -2.19 -1.53
C GLN A 294 1.75 -1.52 -2.38
N VAL A 295 1.42 -1.07 -3.60
CA VAL A 295 2.40 -0.36 -4.43
C VAL A 295 2.71 1.04 -3.87
N MET A 296 1.75 1.67 -3.19
CA MET A 296 2.00 2.92 -2.46
C MET A 296 2.91 2.70 -1.26
N ALA A 297 2.77 1.57 -0.58
CA ALA A 297 3.60 1.21 0.57
C ALA A 297 5.07 1.00 0.16
N ILE A 298 5.34 0.22 -0.89
CA ILE A 298 6.73 0.01 -1.36
C ILE A 298 7.37 1.34 -1.81
N ALA A 299 6.63 2.20 -2.50
CA ALA A 299 7.10 3.52 -2.92
C ALA A 299 7.41 4.42 -1.70
N THR A 300 6.59 4.32 -0.65
CA THR A 300 6.78 5.06 0.61
C THR A 300 8.05 4.56 1.33
N LEU A 301 8.26 3.25 1.42
CA LEU A 301 9.46 2.68 2.05
C LEU A 301 10.72 3.09 1.29
N ALA A 302 10.68 3.11 -0.06
CA ALA A 302 11.79 3.59 -0.88
C ALA A 302 12.08 5.08 -0.62
N ALA A 303 11.03 5.90 -0.46
CA ALA A 303 11.19 7.33 -0.12
C ALA A 303 11.76 7.55 1.29
N CYS A 304 11.52 6.61 2.21
CA CYS A 304 12.05 6.67 3.59
C CYS A 304 13.48 6.12 3.69
N TYR A 305 13.87 5.19 2.83
CA TYR A 305 15.17 4.51 2.91
C TYR A 305 16.32 5.52 2.77
N ASN A 306 17.27 5.52 3.69
CA ASN A 306 18.40 6.46 3.78
C ASN A 306 17.99 7.94 3.88
N ASN A 307 16.77 8.23 4.31
CA ASN A 307 16.21 9.59 4.27
C ASN A 307 16.12 10.21 5.67
N LYS A 308 17.04 11.11 5.98
CA LYS A 308 17.11 11.88 7.24
C LYS A 308 15.84 12.73 7.48
N GLN A 309 15.07 13.02 6.43
CA GLN A 309 13.88 13.86 6.54
C GLN A 309 12.75 13.21 7.37
N VAL A 310 12.72 11.88 7.48
CA VAL A 310 11.74 11.16 8.33
C VAL A 310 11.81 11.63 9.79
N PHE A 311 13.00 12.01 10.25
CA PHE A 311 13.25 12.47 11.64
C PHE A 311 13.06 13.98 11.81
N ARG A 312 12.73 14.71 10.74
CA ARG A 312 12.63 16.19 10.74
C ARG A 312 11.28 16.72 10.25
N GLY A 313 10.50 15.88 9.59
CA GLY A 313 9.23 16.28 9.01
C GLY A 313 8.57 15.15 8.23
N VAL A 314 7.50 15.50 7.56
CA VAL A 314 6.66 14.51 6.85
C VAL A 314 7.32 14.09 5.54
N VAL A 315 7.47 12.79 5.33
CA VAL A 315 7.88 12.18 4.07
C VAL A 315 6.65 11.56 3.40
N LYS A 316 6.35 12.00 2.18
CA LYS A 316 5.22 11.49 1.39
C LYS A 316 5.62 11.35 -0.07
N ILE A 317 5.13 10.31 -0.72
CA ILE A 317 5.22 10.18 -2.18
C ILE A 317 4.47 11.35 -2.84
N ARG A 318 4.95 11.81 -3.99
CA ARG A 318 4.34 12.93 -4.72
C ARG A 318 2.92 12.56 -5.19
N LYS A 319 2.04 13.55 -5.28
CA LYS A 319 0.65 13.34 -5.72
C LYS A 319 0.57 12.74 -7.13
N GLY A 320 1.41 13.20 -8.04
CA GLY A 320 1.51 12.64 -9.40
C GLY A 320 1.94 11.19 -9.38
N GLN A 321 3.00 10.87 -8.62
CA GLN A 321 3.50 9.52 -8.40
C GLN A 321 2.40 8.59 -7.83
N ALA A 322 1.64 9.06 -6.84
CA ALA A 322 0.53 8.29 -6.26
C ALA A 322 -0.55 7.97 -7.31
N VAL A 323 -0.89 8.97 -8.15
CA VAL A 323 -1.85 8.79 -9.24
C VAL A 323 -1.33 7.81 -10.30
N THR A 324 -0.04 7.91 -10.67
CA THR A 324 0.59 6.96 -11.60
C THR A 324 0.49 5.53 -11.07
N LEU A 325 0.89 5.32 -9.81
CA LEU A 325 0.82 4.01 -9.15
C LEU A 325 -0.61 3.44 -9.15
N MET A 326 -1.59 4.30 -8.84
CA MET A 326 -3.01 3.92 -8.83
C MET A 326 -3.49 3.49 -10.22
N MET A 327 -3.06 4.18 -11.27
CA MET A 327 -3.49 3.90 -12.65
C MET A 327 -2.76 2.68 -13.25
N ASP A 328 -1.54 2.41 -12.80
CA ASP A 328 -0.70 1.35 -13.35
C ASP A 328 -0.86 0.01 -12.61
N ALA A 329 -1.24 0.02 -11.32
CA ALA A 329 -1.36 -1.19 -10.49
C ALA A 329 -2.66 -1.97 -10.78
N THR A 330 -2.96 -2.24 -12.05
CA THR A 330 -4.23 -2.86 -12.48
C THR A 330 -4.08 -4.33 -12.88
N ASN A 331 -2.87 -4.88 -12.84
CA ASN A 331 -2.63 -6.29 -13.18
C ASN A 331 -1.32 -6.75 -12.52
N MET A 332 -1.15 -8.06 -12.42
CA MET A 332 -0.01 -8.69 -11.73
C MET A 332 1.34 -8.33 -12.34
N GLN A 333 1.41 -8.23 -13.68
CA GLN A 333 2.66 -7.89 -14.38
C GLN A 333 3.12 -6.47 -14.02
N SER A 334 2.21 -5.50 -14.03
CA SER A 334 2.49 -4.11 -13.64
C SER A 334 2.89 -4.01 -12.17
N VAL A 335 2.17 -4.71 -11.29
CA VAL A 335 2.48 -4.72 -9.84
C VAL A 335 3.89 -5.29 -9.60
N LYS A 336 4.26 -6.40 -10.25
CA LYS A 336 5.61 -6.98 -10.15
C LYS A 336 6.68 -5.99 -10.62
N ALA A 337 6.43 -5.29 -11.74
CA ALA A 337 7.35 -4.29 -12.29
C ALA A 337 7.54 -3.11 -11.31
N ILE A 338 6.44 -2.63 -10.73
CA ILE A 338 6.47 -1.54 -9.74
C ILE A 338 7.25 -1.98 -8.48
N MET A 339 6.92 -3.15 -7.94
CA MET A 339 7.60 -3.70 -6.75
C MET A 339 9.11 -3.84 -7.01
N TYR A 340 9.47 -4.41 -8.17
CA TYR A 340 10.87 -4.56 -8.58
C TYR A 340 11.58 -3.21 -8.66
N GLN A 341 10.97 -2.21 -9.30
CA GLN A 341 11.54 -0.87 -9.45
C GLN A 341 11.93 -0.26 -8.09
N TYR A 342 10.99 -0.27 -7.12
CA TYR A 342 11.23 0.35 -5.81
C TYR A 342 12.19 -0.46 -4.94
N VAL A 343 12.18 -1.78 -5.06
CA VAL A 343 13.17 -2.64 -4.40
C VAL A 343 14.58 -2.37 -4.95
N GLU A 344 14.73 -2.16 -6.27
CA GLU A 344 15.98 -1.75 -6.90
C GLU A 344 16.45 -0.39 -6.39
N GLU A 345 15.53 0.54 -6.18
CA GLU A 345 15.83 1.87 -5.63
C GLU A 345 16.40 1.76 -4.21
N VAL A 346 15.76 0.96 -3.35
CA VAL A 346 16.27 0.63 -2.00
C VAL A 346 17.65 -0.04 -2.10
N GLY A 347 17.81 -0.99 -3.04
CA GLY A 347 19.06 -1.72 -3.24
C GLY A 347 20.23 -0.83 -3.65
N ARG A 348 19.99 0.12 -4.55
CA ARG A 348 21.01 1.10 -4.94
C ARG A 348 21.42 2.00 -3.77
N GLY A 349 20.44 2.43 -2.97
CA GLY A 349 20.69 3.20 -1.75
C GLY A 349 21.50 2.41 -0.72
N ALA A 350 21.33 1.09 -0.66
CA ALA A 350 22.08 0.22 0.25
C ALA A 350 23.55 0.03 -0.18
N CYS A 351 23.86 0.21 -1.48
CA CYS A 351 25.20 -0.01 -2.02
C CYS A 351 26.07 1.27 -2.06
N ASP A 352 25.49 2.48 -1.89
CA ASP A 352 26.22 3.73 -1.99
C ASP A 352 26.65 4.23 -0.61
N PRO A 353 27.95 4.21 -0.29
CA PRO A 353 28.43 4.77 0.99
C PRO A 353 28.30 6.29 1.11
N ARG A 354 27.90 6.98 0.03
CA ARG A 354 27.76 8.46 0.00
C ARG A 354 26.30 8.93 -0.17
N SER A 355 25.33 8.05 -0.08
CA SER A 355 23.94 8.34 -0.47
C SER A 355 23.19 9.34 0.41
N SER A 356 23.85 9.97 1.38
CA SER A 356 23.25 11.04 2.20
C SER A 356 23.06 12.37 1.45
N LEU A 357 23.53 12.51 0.19
CA LEU A 357 23.64 13.80 -0.48
C LEU A 357 22.83 14.01 -1.77
N PHE A 358 22.21 12.98 -2.36
CA PHE A 358 21.55 13.16 -3.67
C PHE A 358 20.11 12.65 -3.72
N HIS A 359 19.17 13.53 -3.42
CA HIS A 359 17.86 13.56 -4.05
C HIS A 359 17.89 14.58 -5.20
N ALA A 360 18.85 14.41 -6.12
CA ALA A 360 18.91 15.20 -7.34
C ALA A 360 18.86 14.28 -8.56
N GLU A 361 17.76 14.39 -9.26
CA GLU A 361 17.59 14.08 -10.67
C GLU A 361 18.16 12.75 -11.19
N ILE A 362 17.34 11.71 -11.20
CA ILE A 362 17.55 10.58 -12.10
C ILE A 362 16.68 10.85 -13.35
N PRO A 363 17.26 11.06 -14.52
CA PRO A 363 16.46 11.21 -15.74
C PRO A 363 15.79 9.87 -16.08
N PHE A 364 14.51 9.94 -16.34
CA PHE A 364 13.72 8.85 -16.86
C PHE A 364 14.28 8.44 -18.23
N ILE A 365 14.91 7.28 -18.33
CA ILE A 365 15.29 6.70 -19.61
C ILE A 365 14.03 6.04 -20.19
N SER A 366 13.41 6.73 -21.11
CA SER A 366 12.35 6.16 -21.95
C SER A 366 12.85 4.87 -22.62
N SER A 367 12.05 3.84 -22.58
CA SER A 367 12.35 2.51 -23.12
C SER A 367 12.29 2.47 -24.67
N THR A 368 12.89 3.44 -25.32
CA THR A 368 13.04 3.43 -26.78
C THR A 368 14.52 3.49 -27.11
N ASN A 369 15.12 2.35 -27.25
CA ASN A 369 16.26 1.99 -28.09
C ASN A 369 17.06 0.82 -27.50
N MET A 370 16.52 -0.39 -27.65
CA MET A 370 17.36 -1.58 -27.53
C MET A 370 17.90 -1.92 -28.95
N ARG A 371 19.08 -1.44 -29.27
CA ARG A 371 19.90 -2.06 -30.33
C ARG A 371 20.62 -3.26 -29.70
N LYS A 372 20.63 -4.37 -30.43
CA LYS A 372 21.31 -5.60 -30.03
C LYS A 372 22.80 -5.33 -29.76
N PRO A 373 23.34 -5.76 -28.61
CA PRO A 373 24.78 -5.64 -28.38
C PRO A 373 25.53 -6.78 -29.06
N HIS A 374 26.56 -6.42 -29.80
CA HIS A 374 27.59 -7.35 -30.24
C HIS A 374 28.43 -7.75 -28.99
N SER A 375 28.73 -9.03 -28.92
CA SER A 375 29.48 -9.67 -27.86
C SER A 375 30.92 -9.14 -27.72
N PHE A 376 31.20 -8.44 -26.66
CA PHE A 376 32.56 -8.29 -26.11
C PHE A 376 32.47 -7.87 -24.65
N PHE A 377 32.59 -8.83 -23.76
CA PHE A 377 32.81 -8.56 -22.35
C PHE A 377 34.16 -9.17 -21.92
N PRO A 378 35.05 -8.37 -21.32
CA PRO A 378 36.19 -8.96 -20.60
C PRO A 378 35.71 -9.64 -19.31
N PRO A 379 36.41 -10.63 -18.78
CA PRO A 379 35.99 -11.34 -17.58
C PRO A 379 35.92 -10.40 -16.37
N PRO A 380 35.00 -10.66 -15.43
CA PRO A 380 34.81 -9.78 -14.28
C PRO A 380 36.07 -9.76 -13.40
N GLN A 381 36.57 -8.56 -13.13
CA GLN A 381 37.59 -8.38 -12.11
C GLN A 381 36.98 -8.64 -10.73
N ILE A 382 37.69 -9.42 -9.96
CA ILE A 382 37.32 -9.75 -8.57
C ILE A 382 37.40 -8.47 -7.75
N TYR A 383 36.27 -7.91 -7.43
CA TYR A 383 36.20 -6.82 -6.46
C TYR A 383 36.50 -7.41 -5.07
N GLN A 384 37.61 -7.00 -4.48
CA GLN A 384 37.86 -7.31 -3.08
C GLN A 384 36.73 -6.72 -2.23
N LYS A 385 36.04 -7.56 -1.50
CA LYS A 385 35.01 -7.18 -0.54
C LYS A 385 35.63 -6.30 0.54
N ILE A 386 35.29 -5.02 0.55
CA ILE A 386 35.44 -4.19 1.74
C ILE A 386 34.31 -4.62 2.69
N PRO A 387 34.61 -5.08 3.90
CA PRO A 387 33.52 -5.49 4.79
C PRO A 387 32.65 -4.27 5.14
N SER A 388 31.38 -4.29 4.79
CA SER A 388 30.44 -3.29 5.27
C SER A 388 30.16 -3.61 6.75
N THR A 389 30.35 -2.65 7.58
CA THR A 389 30.13 -2.76 9.03
C THR A 389 28.65 -2.62 9.42
N ASP A 390 27.75 -2.47 8.42
CA ASP A 390 26.31 -2.33 8.66
C ASP A 390 25.59 -3.68 8.46
N PRO A 391 25.13 -4.32 9.56
CA PRO A 391 24.42 -5.61 9.46
C PRO A 391 23.09 -5.52 8.70
N SER A 392 22.45 -4.34 8.65
CA SER A 392 21.19 -4.14 7.93
C SER A 392 21.39 -4.16 6.42
N SER A 393 22.53 -3.68 5.93
CA SER A 393 22.84 -3.65 4.49
C SER A 393 22.88 -5.05 3.89
N ASN A 394 23.47 -6.03 4.59
CA ASN A 394 23.56 -7.40 4.09
C ASN A 394 22.19 -8.11 4.03
N LYS A 395 21.37 -7.93 5.05
CA LYS A 395 19.99 -8.45 5.10
C LYS A 395 19.11 -7.82 4.01
N THR A 396 19.26 -6.50 3.83
CA THR A 396 18.53 -5.78 2.77
C THR A 396 18.91 -6.31 1.39
N GLN A 397 20.20 -6.54 1.11
CA GLN A 397 20.68 -7.09 -0.15
C GLN A 397 20.14 -8.51 -0.40
N GLN A 398 20.04 -9.34 0.62
CA GLN A 398 19.47 -10.69 0.50
C GLN A 398 17.98 -10.67 0.14
N ILE A 399 17.21 -9.78 0.77
CA ILE A 399 15.77 -9.60 0.47
C ILE A 399 15.60 -9.06 -0.95
N ILE A 400 16.41 -8.06 -1.35
CA ILE A 400 16.42 -7.51 -2.71
C ILE A 400 16.73 -8.59 -3.74
N ALA A 401 17.72 -9.46 -3.47
CA ALA A 401 18.07 -10.57 -4.34
C ALA A 401 16.89 -11.56 -4.51
N SER A 402 16.18 -11.84 -3.41
CA SER A 402 14.99 -12.70 -3.44
C SER A 402 13.87 -12.09 -4.29
N ILE A 403 13.61 -10.80 -4.12
CA ILE A 403 12.56 -10.08 -4.87
C ILE A 403 12.95 -9.97 -6.36
N ARG A 404 14.23 -9.73 -6.68
CA ARG A 404 14.75 -9.73 -8.06
C ARG A 404 14.49 -11.07 -8.76
N ALA A 405 14.71 -12.18 -8.06
CA ALA A 405 14.48 -13.52 -8.59
C ALA A 405 13.01 -13.78 -8.96
N MET A 406 12.07 -13.15 -8.24
CA MET A 406 10.63 -13.23 -8.54
C MET A 406 10.20 -12.38 -9.73
N SER A 407 11.00 -11.39 -10.13
CA SER A 407 10.61 -10.36 -11.10
C SER A 407 11.20 -10.58 -12.49
N LEU A 408 12.21 -11.43 -12.64
CA LEU A 408 12.87 -11.69 -13.93
C LEU A 408 12.06 -12.67 -14.78
N PRO A 409 11.88 -12.40 -16.08
CA PRO A 409 11.30 -13.38 -16.99
C PRO A 409 12.25 -14.59 -17.15
N SER A 410 11.70 -15.78 -17.01
CA SER A 410 12.45 -17.03 -17.25
C SER A 410 12.92 -17.12 -18.72
N GLY A 411 14.20 -17.30 -18.91
CA GLY A 411 14.78 -17.54 -20.22
C GLY A 411 14.33 -18.86 -20.84
N PRO A 412 14.50 -19.06 -22.16
CA PRO A 412 13.94 -20.23 -22.83
C PRO A 412 14.67 -21.52 -22.46
N MET A 413 13.93 -22.46 -21.91
CA MET A 413 14.36 -23.87 -21.86
C MET A 413 13.84 -24.60 -23.08
N ALA A 414 14.78 -25.15 -23.86
CA ALA A 414 14.45 -26.03 -24.95
C ALA A 414 14.24 -27.46 -24.43
N SER A 415 13.04 -27.99 -24.58
CA SER A 415 12.87 -29.44 -24.63
C SER A 415 11.58 -29.81 -25.38
N ARG A 416 11.79 -30.64 -26.39
CA ARG A 416 10.74 -31.23 -27.21
C ARG A 416 10.14 -32.43 -26.45
N HIS A 417 8.81 -32.51 -26.39
CA HIS A 417 8.11 -33.81 -26.45
C HIS A 417 6.71 -33.61 -27.03
N HIS A 418 6.42 -34.42 -28.05
CA HIS A 418 5.15 -34.58 -28.73
C HIS A 418 4.17 -35.36 -27.87
N TYR A 419 2.93 -34.90 -27.77
CA TYR A 419 1.79 -35.77 -27.46
C TYR A 419 0.58 -35.42 -28.32
N SER A 420 0.00 -36.45 -28.95
CA SER A 420 -1.22 -36.37 -29.76
C SER A 420 -2.47 -36.53 -28.88
N PRO A 421 -3.61 -35.91 -29.27
CA PRO A 421 -4.83 -36.09 -28.49
C PRO A 421 -5.59 -37.36 -28.90
N ILE A 422 -6.11 -38.10 -27.92
CA ILE A 422 -7.04 -39.20 -28.12
C ILE A 422 -8.41 -38.80 -27.61
N TYR A 423 -9.41 -38.85 -28.50
CA TYR A 423 -10.83 -38.75 -28.18
C TYR A 423 -11.35 -40.09 -27.65
N LEU A 424 -12.14 -40.10 -26.56
CA LEU A 424 -13.05 -41.22 -26.24
C LEU A 424 -14.29 -40.70 -25.50
N SER A 425 -15.39 -41.19 -26.04
CA SER A 425 -16.76 -40.94 -25.62
C SER A 425 -17.22 -41.90 -24.49
N UNK A 426 -18.00 -41.47 -23.60
CA UNK A 426 -18.49 -42.02 -22.67
C UNK A 426 -19.59 -42.51 -22.37
N SER A 427 -20.06 -43.38 -21.99
CA SER A 427 -21.45 -43.67 -21.59
C SER A 427 -21.57 -44.02 -20.10
N SER A 428 -22.64 -43.51 -19.55
CA SER A 428 -23.24 -43.69 -18.23
C SER A 428 -23.06 -45.04 -17.53
N THR A 429 -22.89 -45.02 -16.24
CA THR A 429 -23.69 -45.63 -15.15
C THR A 429 -22.89 -46.03 -13.92
N ASN A 430 -23.52 -45.75 -12.81
CA ASN A 430 -23.44 -46.36 -11.47
C ASN A 430 -22.54 -45.76 -10.39
N MET A 431 -23.28 -45.26 -9.41
CA MET A 431 -22.83 -44.82 -8.09
C MET A 431 -22.03 -45.85 -7.32
N ARG A 432 -20.88 -45.48 -6.80
CA ARG A 432 -20.37 -45.95 -5.49
C ARG A 432 -19.52 -44.82 -4.89
N LYS A 433 -19.74 -44.57 -3.60
CA LYS A 433 -19.03 -43.56 -2.79
C LYS A 433 -17.50 -43.77 -2.86
N PRO A 434 -16.70 -42.73 -3.10
CA PRO A 434 -15.26 -42.83 -2.96
C PRO A 434 -14.84 -42.61 -1.50
N HIS A 435 -14.03 -43.50 -1.00
CA HIS A 435 -13.25 -43.31 0.23
C HIS A 435 -12.22 -42.19 -0.01
N SER A 436 -12.19 -41.26 0.91
CA SER A 436 -11.25 -40.15 0.92
C SER A 436 -9.81 -40.66 1.13
N PHE A 437 -8.97 -40.50 0.13
CA PHE A 437 -7.53 -40.57 0.30
C PHE A 437 -6.90 -39.23 -0.04
N PHE A 438 -6.79 -38.40 0.98
CA PHE A 438 -5.82 -37.31 0.96
C PHE A 438 -4.71 -37.66 1.93
N PRO A 439 -3.45 -37.64 1.50
CA PRO A 439 -2.37 -37.77 2.46
C PRO A 439 -2.41 -36.59 3.44
N PRO A 440 -2.12 -36.80 4.70
CA PRO A 440 -2.07 -35.72 5.68
C PRO A 440 -1.00 -34.72 5.29
N PRO A 441 -1.18 -33.42 5.63
CA PRO A 441 -0.16 -32.42 5.37
C PRO A 441 1.13 -32.83 6.08
N GLN A 442 2.23 -32.81 5.34
CA GLN A 442 3.53 -33.14 5.92
C GLN A 442 3.85 -32.08 7.00
N ILE A 443 3.94 -32.55 8.21
CA ILE A 443 4.42 -31.78 9.35
C ILE A 443 5.88 -31.45 9.06
N TYR A 444 6.18 -30.17 8.90
CA TYR A 444 7.56 -29.70 8.76
C TYR A 444 8.34 -30.12 10.00
N GLN A 445 9.20 -31.14 9.87
CA GLN A 445 10.13 -31.45 10.93
C GLN A 445 11.11 -30.28 11.11
N LYS A 446 11.16 -29.74 12.32
CA LYS A 446 12.15 -28.76 12.70
C LYS A 446 13.55 -29.33 12.54
N ILE A 447 14.25 -28.91 11.52
CA ILE A 447 15.69 -29.18 11.39
C ILE A 447 16.41 -28.12 12.25
N PRO A 448 17.21 -28.52 13.24
CA PRO A 448 17.96 -27.51 14.01
C PRO A 448 18.97 -26.84 13.11
N SER A 449 18.84 -25.55 12.89
CA SER A 449 19.82 -24.78 12.13
C SER A 449 20.67 -23.96 13.10
N THR A 450 21.94 -23.97 12.85
CA THR A 450 22.93 -23.15 13.58
C THR A 450 22.94 -21.70 13.10
N ASP A 451 22.19 -21.37 12.02
CA ASP A 451 22.04 -20.00 11.52
C ASP A 451 20.59 -19.76 11.04
N PRO A 452 19.75 -19.10 11.85
CA PRO A 452 18.36 -18.89 11.48
C PRO A 452 18.15 -18.01 10.25
N SER A 453 19.11 -17.16 9.88
CA SER A 453 18.98 -16.24 8.74
C SER A 453 19.19 -16.94 7.39
N SER A 454 20.13 -17.88 7.33
CA SER A 454 20.47 -18.61 6.11
C SER A 454 19.34 -19.54 5.64
N ASN A 455 18.66 -20.18 6.58
CA ASN A 455 17.63 -21.17 6.28
C ASN A 455 16.32 -20.55 5.79
N LYS A 456 15.94 -19.43 6.36
CA LYS A 456 14.76 -18.66 5.91
C LYS A 456 14.95 -18.12 4.48
N THR A 457 16.15 -17.65 4.17
CA THR A 457 16.48 -17.15 2.83
C THR A 457 16.43 -18.28 1.79
N GLN A 458 16.95 -19.46 2.12
CA GLN A 458 16.90 -20.62 1.22
C GLN A 458 15.48 -21.13 1.00
N GLN A 459 14.63 -21.10 2.03
CA GLN A 459 13.22 -21.46 1.90
C GLN A 459 12.45 -20.47 1.01
N ILE A 460 12.74 -19.19 1.14
CA ILE A 460 12.17 -18.13 0.28
C ILE A 460 12.62 -18.36 -1.17
N ILE A 461 13.89 -18.66 -1.40
CA ILE A 461 14.44 -18.96 -2.74
C ILE A 461 13.78 -20.21 -3.33
N ALA A 462 13.59 -21.28 -2.55
CA ALA A 462 12.94 -22.51 -3.00
C ALA A 462 11.45 -22.25 -3.37
N SER A 463 10.74 -21.46 -2.58
CA SER A 463 9.35 -21.07 -2.86
C SER A 463 9.25 -20.26 -4.15
N ILE A 464 10.21 -19.34 -4.35
CA ILE A 464 10.30 -18.48 -5.54
C ILE A 464 10.56 -19.32 -6.81
N ARG A 465 11.45 -20.31 -6.74
CA ARG A 465 11.74 -21.20 -7.87
C ARG A 465 10.53 -22.04 -8.29
N ALA A 466 9.70 -22.44 -7.32
CA ALA A 466 8.48 -23.20 -7.59
C ALA A 466 7.37 -22.36 -8.27
N MET A 467 7.47 -21.02 -8.24
CA MET A 467 6.48 -20.09 -8.83
C MET A 467 6.79 -19.68 -10.27
N SER A 468 7.82 -20.27 -10.90
CA SER A 468 8.17 -19.97 -12.31
C SER A 468 7.13 -20.60 -13.24
N LEU A 469 6.16 -19.82 -13.69
CA LEU A 469 5.14 -20.26 -14.64
C LEU A 469 5.67 -20.25 -16.08
N PRO A 470 5.27 -21.20 -16.92
CA PRO A 470 5.64 -21.17 -18.34
C PRO A 470 5.04 -19.97 -19.05
N SER A 471 5.86 -19.31 -19.86
CA SER A 471 5.48 -18.13 -20.65
C SER A 471 4.51 -18.51 -21.77
N GLY A 472 3.33 -17.92 -21.79
CA GLY A 472 2.42 -17.98 -22.91
C GLY A 472 2.93 -17.15 -24.10
N PRO A 473 2.36 -17.30 -25.32
CA PRO A 473 2.85 -16.62 -26.52
C PRO A 473 2.70 -15.10 -26.41
N MET A 474 3.73 -14.37 -26.80
CA MET A 474 3.77 -12.91 -26.83
C MET A 474 2.71 -12.34 -27.78
N ALA A 475 1.86 -11.47 -27.26
CA ALA A 475 0.99 -10.65 -28.08
C ALA A 475 1.81 -9.66 -28.93
N SER A 476 1.38 -9.46 -30.17
CA SER A 476 2.04 -8.65 -31.18
C SER A 476 2.33 -7.21 -30.74
N ARG A 477 3.55 -6.76 -30.99
CA ARG A 477 3.96 -5.35 -30.81
C ARG A 477 3.17 -4.46 -31.76
N HIS A 478 2.43 -3.52 -31.23
CA HIS A 478 1.87 -2.43 -32.03
C HIS A 478 2.97 -1.42 -32.33
N HIS A 479 3.40 -1.39 -33.59
CA HIS A 479 4.21 -0.30 -34.13
C HIS A 479 3.29 0.93 -34.32
N TYR A 480 3.47 1.93 -33.49
CA TYR A 480 2.83 3.22 -33.75
C TYR A 480 3.42 3.84 -35.00
N SER A 481 2.55 4.12 -35.97
CA SER A 481 2.92 4.80 -37.22
C SER A 481 3.55 6.18 -36.91
N PRO A 482 4.56 6.63 -37.68
CA PRO A 482 5.12 7.98 -37.55
C PRO A 482 4.09 9.11 -37.57
N ILE A 483 2.95 8.87 -38.21
CA ILE A 483 1.81 9.80 -38.27
C ILE A 483 1.24 10.05 -36.85
N TYR A 484 1.12 8.99 -36.02
CA TYR A 484 0.66 9.13 -34.64
C TYR A 484 1.60 9.96 -33.77
N LEU A 485 2.91 9.82 -34.00
CA LEU A 485 3.93 10.60 -33.28
C LEU A 485 3.85 12.08 -33.70
N SER A 486 3.67 12.34 -34.99
CA SER A 486 3.51 13.70 -35.54
C SER A 486 2.22 14.36 -35.02
N CYS A 487 1.11 13.63 -35.01
CA CYS A 487 -0.17 14.12 -34.49
C CYS A 487 -0.09 14.39 -32.97
N ALA A 488 0.60 13.53 -32.23
CA ALA A 488 0.79 13.72 -30.77
C ALA A 488 1.66 14.96 -30.49
N MET A 489 2.70 15.18 -31.29
CA MET A 489 3.56 16.38 -31.20
C MET A 489 2.80 17.67 -31.58
N LEU A 490 1.94 17.59 -32.58
CA LEU A 490 1.11 18.72 -33.00
C LEU A 490 0.07 19.07 -31.94
N LEU A 491 -0.57 18.06 -31.35
CA LEU A 491 -1.53 18.23 -30.26
C LEU A 491 -0.84 18.78 -29.00
N ALA A 492 0.38 18.34 -28.71
CA ALA A 492 1.18 18.86 -27.62
C ALA A 492 1.55 20.34 -27.84
N ALA A 493 1.93 20.72 -29.07
CA ALA A 493 2.24 22.10 -29.43
C ALA A 493 0.99 23.00 -29.35
N LEU A 494 -0.16 22.51 -29.83
CA LEU A 494 -1.43 23.24 -29.75
C LEU A 494 -1.91 23.40 -28.30
N SER A 495 -1.77 22.37 -27.49
CA SER A 495 -2.09 22.43 -26.06
C SER A 495 -1.16 23.39 -25.31
N TRP A 496 0.12 23.46 -25.70
CA TRP A 496 1.08 24.41 -25.14
C TRP A 496 0.70 25.86 -25.48
N GLN A 497 0.30 26.13 -26.73
CA GLN A 497 -0.19 27.45 -27.14
C GLN A 497 -1.47 27.84 -26.40
N TYR A 498 -2.38 26.88 -26.16
CA TYR A 498 -3.62 27.10 -25.42
C TYR A 498 -3.32 27.40 -23.95
N LEU A 499 -2.39 26.73 -23.41
CA LEU A 499 -1.97 26.97 -22.02
C LEU A 499 -1.35 28.36 -21.84
N UNK A 500 -0.79 28.63 -22.71
CA UNK A 500 -0.23 29.78 -22.67
C UNK A 500 -1.11 30.90 -22.87
N ALA A 501 -1.85 30.80 -23.66
CA ALA A 501 -2.90 31.82 -23.80
C ALA A 501 -3.75 31.96 -22.54
N MET A 502 -4.11 30.86 -21.92
CA MET A 502 -4.82 30.86 -20.64
C MET A 502 -4.00 31.48 -19.50
N LEU A 503 -2.71 31.24 -19.47
CA LEU A 503 -1.81 31.87 -18.48
C LEU A 503 -1.72 33.38 -18.68
N LEU A 504 -1.61 33.83 -19.94
CA LEU A 504 -1.60 35.24 -20.28
C LEU A 504 -2.96 35.90 -19.92
N ALA A 505 -4.07 35.23 -20.18
CA ALA A 505 -5.40 35.69 -19.81
C ALA A 505 -5.55 35.82 -18.29
N ALA A 506 -5.07 34.83 -17.53
CA ALA A 506 -5.10 34.84 -16.07
C ALA A 506 -4.24 35.97 -15.47
N LEU A 507 -3.05 36.19 -16.03
CA LEU A 507 -2.16 37.28 -15.63
C LEU A 507 -2.75 38.64 -15.98
N SER A 508 -3.39 38.75 -17.13
CA SER A 508 -4.08 39.99 -17.55
C SER A 508 -5.27 40.32 -16.63
N TRP A 509 -6.03 39.28 -16.25
CA TRP A 509 -7.15 39.40 -15.31
C TRP A 509 -6.66 39.85 -13.91
N GLN A 510 -5.56 39.25 -13.44
CA GLN A 510 -4.97 39.60 -12.14
C GLN A 510 -4.44 41.04 -12.15
N TYR A 511 -3.84 41.48 -13.27
CA TYR A 511 -3.33 42.85 -13.44
C TYR A 511 -4.48 43.88 -13.48
N LEU A 512 -5.55 43.57 -14.22
CA LEU A 512 -6.76 44.42 -14.28
C LEU A 512 -7.45 44.54 -12.92
N SER A 513 -7.52 43.43 -12.17
CA SER A 513 -8.09 43.42 -10.80
C SER A 513 -7.27 44.29 -9.85
N THR A 514 -5.94 44.26 -9.97
CA THR A 514 -5.04 45.10 -9.15
C THR A 514 -5.20 46.61 -9.49
N ILE A 515 -5.33 46.94 -10.78
CA ILE A 515 -5.58 48.32 -11.22
C ILE A 515 -6.94 48.80 -10.72
N SER A 516 -7.97 47.96 -10.82
CA SER A 516 -9.33 48.30 -10.34
C SER A 516 -9.32 48.61 -8.83
N LYS A 517 -8.65 47.80 -8.03
CA LYS A 517 -8.52 48.06 -6.58
C LYS A 517 -7.75 49.34 -6.29
N ALA A 518 -6.64 49.57 -7.00
CA ALA A 518 -5.87 50.82 -6.84
C ALA A 518 -6.68 52.04 -7.24
N ALA A 519 -7.53 51.95 -8.27
CA ALA A 519 -8.43 53.01 -8.70
C ALA A 519 -9.51 53.26 -7.63
N GLU A 520 -10.09 52.22 -7.05
CA GLU A 520 -11.07 52.35 -5.95
C GLU A 520 -10.46 53.05 -4.72
N GLU A 521 -9.23 52.63 -4.35
CA GLU A 521 -8.50 53.27 -3.23
C GLU A 521 -8.19 54.74 -3.51
N TYR A 522 -7.87 55.09 -4.77
CA TYR A 522 -7.60 56.48 -5.18
C TYR A 522 -8.85 57.34 -5.11
N VAL A 523 -10.01 56.83 -5.51
CA VAL A 523 -11.28 57.51 -5.45
C VAL A 523 -11.68 57.76 -3.98
N GLN A 524 -11.53 56.76 -3.11
CA GLN A 524 -11.84 56.90 -1.68
C GLN A 524 -10.92 57.89 -0.96
N ALA A 525 -9.64 57.97 -1.38
CA ALA A 525 -8.70 58.94 -0.81
C ALA A 525 -8.95 60.39 -1.27
N GLY A 526 -9.67 60.57 -2.37
CA GLY A 526 -10.03 61.92 -2.89
C GLY A 526 -11.32 62.48 -2.32
N GLU A 527 -12.11 61.69 -1.57
CA GLU A 527 -13.37 62.11 -0.94
C GLU A 527 -13.21 62.50 0.54
N ASN A 528 -12.00 62.40 1.11
CA ASN A 528 -11.63 62.88 2.45
C ASN A 528 -10.70 64.09 2.32
#